data_89580b4c335e979d6214016ab20e0d87
#
_entry.id   89580b4c335e979d6214016ab20e0d87
#
_cell.length_a   1.000
_cell.length_b   1.000
_cell.length_c   1.000
_cell.angle_alpha   90.00
_cell.angle_beta   90.00
_cell.angle_gamma   90.00
#
_symmetry.space_group_name_H-M   'P 1'
#
loop_
_entity.id
_entity.type
_entity.pdbx_description
1 polymer ?
#
loop_
_entity_poly.entity_id
_entity_poly.type
_entity_poly.pdbx_seq_one_letter_code
_entity_poly.pdbx_strand_id
1 'polypeptide(L)'
;MKGLSSRILLLLAFLSASLSGGDSCYEPMDPDPYLYFSHKTAYQLIFNSKFKPVPYCRPTFVWMFIRSGTSYPNTNESLAIRQLHQFKDRVIKNHEERRNGNLCKNVLDSLKRWEFEVNPTSEDDISPQGRMDMQLLARRTKDKMSEVLVKEINKNTFKIYASEERKVMNSAEEFSKTMFGDNFKYNVPIEKVQSNSSFIGLESCPKWTDAIQNSEASLFRKSPEYMEMVSQISKRLGFLENITDSIVHAMYESCRYNKALVIESYPAWCGLFTRQELQLLEYYEDLDYYYKYGYGSEINTKVGCPIAKELMGYLSAVAKNDSDRPSAVFRFGSSAGLLTTLLALDVAKDPVPLTHYNYHAQYRRQWRMSQVDPFSGNFAAVFYKCDQGDEENKVMFYLNEGVYDYPGCNVGLCSWKFIENKFRHYLGPNGCDEEVCRDQSRASGVRSVVWVVALIPIALAYLRV
;
A
#
# COMPACT_ATOMS: atom_id res chain seq x y z
N MET A 1 -54.80 18.24 51.93
CA MET A 1 -55.05 17.29 50.83
C MET A 1 -54.87 17.99 49.47
N LYS A 2 -53.68 18.42 49.12
CA LYS A 2 -53.30 18.93 47.79
C LYS A 2 -51.81 18.64 47.57
N GLY A 3 -51.48 17.44 47.21
CA GLY A 3 -50.04 17.10 47.00
C GLY A 3 -49.79 15.71 46.40
N LEU A 4 -50.86 14.93 46.13
CA LEU A 4 -50.67 13.54 45.64
C LEU A 4 -51.05 13.32 44.17
N SER A 5 -51.68 14.33 43.53
CA SER A 5 -52.17 14.19 42.15
C SER A 5 -51.12 14.55 41.07
N SER A 6 -50.09 15.32 41.41
CA SER A 6 -49.10 15.80 40.43
C SER A 6 -47.91 14.85 40.17
N ARG A 7 -47.66 13.88 41.10
CA ARG A 7 -46.57 12.91 40.94
C ARG A 7 -46.94 11.64 40.18
N ILE A 8 -48.25 11.33 40.09
CA ILE A 8 -48.74 10.15 39.35
C ILE A 8 -48.85 10.45 37.85
N LEU A 9 -49.11 11.73 37.46
CA LEU A 9 -49.13 12.11 36.04
C LEU A 9 -47.74 12.18 35.39
N LEU A 10 -46.67 12.46 36.18
CA LEU A 10 -45.31 12.46 35.68
C LEU A 10 -44.71 11.03 35.49
N LEU A 11 -45.20 10.03 36.21
CA LEU A 11 -44.79 8.62 36.06
C LEU A 11 -45.46 7.92 34.86
N LEU A 12 -46.63 8.37 34.44
CA LEU A 12 -47.29 7.84 33.23
C LEU A 12 -46.75 8.45 31.93
N ALA A 13 -46.15 9.64 31.98
CA ALA A 13 -45.51 10.27 30.81
C ALA A 13 -44.12 9.64 30.47
N PHE A 14 -43.47 8.97 31.42
CA PHE A 14 -42.22 8.25 31.17
C PHE A 14 -42.37 6.81 30.68
N LEU A 15 -43.54 6.23 30.72
CA LEU A 15 -43.82 4.88 30.25
C LEU A 15 -44.36 4.78 28.82
N SER A 16 -44.62 5.92 28.17
CA SER A 16 -45.10 5.95 26.78
C SER A 16 -44.00 6.29 25.74
N ALA A 17 -42.73 6.44 26.17
CA ALA A 17 -41.60 6.74 25.29
C ALA A 17 -40.73 5.55 24.90
N SER A 18 -41.19 4.30 25.13
CA SER A 18 -40.35 3.10 24.94
C SER A 18 -40.98 2.02 24.08
N LEU A 19 -41.89 2.34 23.17
CA LEU A 19 -42.45 1.35 22.22
C LEU A 19 -42.60 1.95 20.81
N SER A 20 -41.52 2.51 20.26
CA SER A 20 -41.33 2.60 18.82
C SER A 20 -40.02 1.95 18.45
N GLY A 21 -39.87 0.69 18.86
CA GLY A 21 -38.91 -0.21 18.26
C GLY A 21 -39.48 -0.68 16.92
N GLY A 22 -39.68 0.22 15.98
CA GLY A 22 -39.77 -0.15 14.59
C GLY A 22 -38.37 -0.71 14.23
N ASP A 23 -38.29 -1.94 13.71
CA ASP A 23 -37.08 -2.49 13.15
C ASP A 23 -36.55 -1.48 12.13
N SER A 24 -35.62 -0.61 12.59
CA SER A 24 -35.01 0.36 11.70
C SER A 24 -34.18 -0.41 10.70
N CYS A 25 -34.50 -0.29 9.42
CA CYS A 25 -33.71 -0.89 8.36
C CYS A 25 -32.27 -0.36 8.42
N TYR A 26 -31.33 -1.16 7.97
CA TYR A 26 -29.91 -0.78 7.94
C TYR A 26 -29.63 0.23 6.82
N GLU A 27 -29.02 1.33 7.21
CA GLU A 27 -28.42 2.33 6.35
C GLU A 27 -27.06 2.71 6.93
N PRO A 28 -26.00 2.87 6.10
CA PRO A 28 -24.68 3.26 6.61
C PRO A 28 -24.75 4.63 7.27
N MET A 29 -24.32 4.69 8.53
CA MET A 29 -24.30 5.93 9.32
C MET A 29 -23.07 6.78 9.02
N ASP A 30 -22.04 6.23 8.41
CA ASP A 30 -20.80 6.92 8.10
C ASP A 30 -20.90 7.58 6.73
N PRO A 31 -20.86 8.92 6.66
CA PRO A 31 -20.91 9.61 5.38
C PRO A 31 -19.61 9.44 4.57
N ASP A 32 -18.49 9.07 5.24
CA ASP A 32 -17.19 8.95 4.60
C ASP A 32 -16.39 7.74 5.12
N PRO A 33 -16.80 6.52 4.76
CA PRO A 33 -16.11 5.29 5.16
C PRO A 33 -14.82 5.03 4.34
N TYR A 34 -14.48 5.91 3.41
CA TYR A 34 -13.55 5.66 2.31
C TYR A 34 -12.08 5.70 2.69
N LEU A 35 -11.77 5.98 3.98
CA LEU A 35 -10.40 5.99 4.53
C LEU A 35 -9.94 4.62 5.06
N TYR A 36 -10.76 3.56 4.92
CA TYR A 36 -10.49 2.22 5.43
C TYR A 36 -10.35 1.19 4.29
N PHE A 37 -9.78 1.61 3.17
CA PHE A 37 -9.68 0.79 1.95
C PHE A 37 -8.29 0.19 1.73
N SER A 38 -7.47 0.20 2.80
CA SER A 38 -6.13 -0.37 2.76
C SER A 38 -5.31 0.22 1.59
N HIS A 39 -4.48 -0.57 0.93
CA HIS A 39 -3.66 -0.17 -0.22
C HIS A 39 -4.46 0.25 -1.47
N LYS A 40 -5.79 0.13 -1.47
CA LYS A 40 -6.70 0.59 -2.54
C LYS A 40 -7.46 1.87 -2.17
N THR A 41 -7.05 2.55 -1.12
CA THR A 41 -7.56 3.88 -0.79
C THR A 41 -7.21 4.85 -1.90
N ALA A 42 -8.20 5.64 -2.35
CA ALA A 42 -7.99 6.63 -3.38
C ALA A 42 -7.08 7.76 -2.88
N TYR A 43 -6.08 8.11 -3.67
CA TYR A 43 -5.06 9.09 -3.28
C TYR A 43 -5.64 10.46 -2.94
N GLN A 44 -6.64 10.90 -3.69
CA GLN A 44 -7.28 12.22 -3.49
C GLN A 44 -7.97 12.38 -2.12
N LEU A 45 -8.22 11.28 -1.40
CA LEU A 45 -8.82 11.32 -0.08
C LEU A 45 -7.81 11.49 1.06
N ILE A 46 -6.52 11.24 0.80
CA ILE A 46 -5.52 11.14 1.87
C ILE A 46 -4.31 12.06 1.71
N PHE A 47 -4.00 12.55 0.50
CA PHE A 47 -2.81 13.38 0.32
C PHE A 47 -2.85 14.65 1.19
N ASN A 48 -1.68 15.06 1.68
CA ASN A 48 -1.58 16.24 2.50
C ASN A 48 -1.01 17.43 1.71
N SER A 49 -1.89 18.34 1.31
CA SER A 49 -1.49 19.53 0.53
C SER A 49 -0.83 20.65 1.35
N LYS A 50 -0.78 20.54 2.68
CA LYS A 50 -0.25 21.59 3.57
C LYS A 50 1.27 21.62 3.56
N PHE A 51 1.85 21.92 2.42
CA PHE A 51 3.28 22.23 2.33
C PHE A 51 3.53 23.60 2.95
N LYS A 52 4.51 23.66 3.87
CA LYS A 52 5.05 24.92 4.39
C LYS A 52 6.53 24.99 4.06
N PRO A 53 7.01 26.09 3.47
CA PRO A 53 8.44 26.29 3.27
C PRO A 53 9.18 26.19 4.62
N VAL A 54 10.35 25.57 4.61
CA VAL A 54 11.21 25.50 5.79
C VAL A 54 11.91 26.86 5.93
N PRO A 55 11.66 27.64 7.02
CA PRO A 55 12.28 28.96 7.18
C PRO A 55 13.80 28.88 7.15
N TYR A 56 14.42 29.83 6.46
CA TYR A 56 15.89 29.95 6.30
C TYR A 56 16.57 28.74 5.67
N CYS A 57 15.81 27.85 5.02
CA CYS A 57 16.34 26.69 4.34
C CYS A 57 15.80 26.64 2.91
N ARG A 58 16.67 26.31 1.96
CA ARG A 58 16.32 26.10 0.56
C ARG A 58 16.50 24.63 0.16
N PRO A 59 15.56 24.03 -0.55
CA PRO A 59 15.73 22.68 -1.08
C PRO A 59 16.83 22.67 -2.16
N THR A 60 17.68 21.65 -2.16
CA THR A 60 18.79 21.52 -3.13
C THR A 60 18.78 20.21 -3.88
N PHE A 61 18.02 19.22 -3.39
CA PHE A 61 17.86 17.92 -4.01
C PHE A 61 16.53 17.27 -3.59
N VAL A 62 15.91 16.53 -4.50
CA VAL A 62 14.69 15.75 -4.25
C VAL A 62 14.91 14.32 -4.73
N TRP A 63 14.63 13.34 -3.87
CA TRP A 63 14.47 11.95 -4.24
C TRP A 63 13.06 11.52 -3.89
N MET A 64 12.39 10.79 -4.79
CA MET A 64 11.01 10.40 -4.58
C MET A 64 10.75 9.00 -5.12
N PHE A 65 10.16 8.12 -4.29
CA PHE A 65 9.57 6.86 -4.71
C PHE A 65 8.06 7.02 -4.85
N ILE A 66 7.51 6.60 -5.97
CA ILE A 66 6.09 6.78 -6.33
C ILE A 66 5.53 5.42 -6.72
N ARG A 67 4.50 4.98 -6.02
CA ARG A 67 3.70 3.83 -6.41
C ARG A 67 2.83 4.18 -7.62
N SER A 68 2.51 3.18 -8.46
CA SER A 68 1.59 3.36 -9.61
C SER A 68 0.28 4.02 -9.21
N GLY A 69 -0.28 4.80 -10.13
CA GLY A 69 -1.59 5.45 -9.99
C GLY A 69 -2.72 4.46 -9.81
N THR A 70 -3.92 4.99 -9.53
CA THR A 70 -5.15 4.19 -9.47
C THR A 70 -5.28 3.32 -10.71
N SER A 71 -5.20 2.01 -10.53
CA SER A 71 -5.26 1.01 -11.61
C SER A 71 -6.58 0.26 -11.58
N TYR A 72 -6.92 -0.33 -12.71
CA TYR A 72 -7.99 -1.32 -12.77
C TYR A 72 -7.58 -2.58 -12.00
N PRO A 73 -8.56 -3.37 -11.50
CA PRO A 73 -8.28 -4.64 -10.87
C PRO A 73 -7.59 -5.60 -11.84
N ASN A 74 -6.76 -6.49 -11.32
CA ASN A 74 -6.19 -7.59 -12.09
C ASN A 74 -7.25 -8.64 -12.41
N THR A 75 -6.89 -9.65 -13.22
CA THR A 75 -7.81 -10.71 -13.66
C THR A 75 -8.48 -11.45 -12.50
N ASN A 76 -7.74 -11.79 -11.46
CA ASN A 76 -8.29 -12.52 -10.30
C ASN A 76 -9.27 -11.66 -9.50
N GLU A 77 -8.93 -10.38 -9.26
CA GLU A 77 -9.81 -9.42 -8.60
C GLU A 77 -11.06 -9.15 -9.42
N SER A 78 -10.92 -8.98 -10.73
CA SER A 78 -12.05 -8.82 -11.66
C SER A 78 -12.99 -10.02 -11.62
N LEU A 79 -12.46 -11.24 -11.61
CA LEU A 79 -13.26 -12.47 -11.49
C LEU A 79 -13.99 -12.53 -10.15
N ALA A 80 -13.31 -12.17 -9.05
CA ALA A 80 -13.94 -12.10 -7.73
C ALA A 80 -15.08 -11.09 -7.67
N ILE A 81 -14.92 -9.91 -8.29
CA ILE A 81 -15.97 -8.90 -8.33
C ILE A 81 -17.13 -9.34 -9.25
N ARG A 82 -16.86 -9.93 -10.41
CA ARG A 82 -17.90 -10.39 -11.35
C ARG A 82 -18.84 -11.42 -10.75
N GLN A 83 -18.39 -12.29 -9.85
CA GLN A 83 -19.29 -13.24 -9.16
C GLN A 83 -20.36 -12.55 -8.33
N LEU A 84 -20.18 -11.28 -7.95
CA LEU A 84 -21.17 -10.51 -7.22
C LEU A 84 -22.44 -10.21 -8.02
N HIS A 85 -22.46 -10.32 -9.34
CA HIS A 85 -23.69 -10.18 -10.13
C HIS A 85 -24.74 -11.21 -9.70
N GLN A 86 -24.36 -12.48 -9.63
CA GLN A 86 -25.25 -13.54 -9.15
C GLN A 86 -25.55 -13.43 -7.65
N PHE A 87 -24.56 -12.99 -6.87
CA PHE A 87 -24.75 -12.78 -5.45
C PHE A 87 -25.73 -11.64 -5.16
N LYS A 88 -25.66 -10.53 -5.91
CA LYS A 88 -26.62 -9.41 -5.88
C LYS A 88 -28.07 -9.89 -6.00
N ASP A 89 -28.36 -10.75 -6.98
CA ASP A 89 -29.71 -11.28 -7.22
C ASP A 89 -30.23 -12.08 -6.02
N ARG A 90 -29.35 -12.83 -5.35
CA ARG A 90 -29.72 -13.56 -4.12
C ARG A 90 -30.03 -12.62 -2.97
N VAL A 91 -29.27 -11.52 -2.80
CA VAL A 91 -29.55 -10.49 -1.78
C VAL A 91 -30.89 -9.81 -2.05
N ILE A 92 -31.17 -9.41 -3.29
CA ILE A 92 -32.45 -8.81 -3.69
C ILE A 92 -33.61 -9.76 -3.39
N LYS A 93 -33.47 -11.03 -3.79
CA LYS A 93 -34.48 -12.07 -3.53
C LYS A 93 -34.74 -12.28 -2.04
N ASN A 94 -33.71 -12.28 -1.20
CA ASN A 94 -33.85 -12.39 0.24
C ASN A 94 -34.70 -11.26 0.83
N HIS A 95 -34.55 -10.02 0.33
CA HIS A 95 -35.30 -8.87 0.82
C HIS A 95 -36.72 -8.80 0.27
N GLU A 96 -36.91 -8.99 -1.02
CA GLU A 96 -38.22 -8.75 -1.69
C GLU A 96 -39.16 -9.93 -1.58
N GLU A 97 -38.65 -11.14 -1.76
CA GLU A 97 -39.48 -12.34 -1.74
C GLU A 97 -39.52 -13.00 -0.36
N ARG A 98 -38.38 -13.15 0.29
CA ARG A 98 -38.27 -13.89 1.55
C ARG A 98 -38.46 -13.03 2.79
N ARG A 99 -38.28 -11.71 2.66
CA ARG A 99 -38.36 -10.72 3.75
C ARG A 99 -37.40 -11.01 4.92
N ASN A 100 -36.25 -11.58 4.62
CA ASN A 100 -35.23 -11.98 5.62
C ASN A 100 -34.16 -10.94 5.86
N GLY A 101 -33.90 -10.00 4.92
CA GLY A 101 -32.90 -8.95 5.06
C GLY A 101 -33.45 -7.66 5.68
N ASN A 102 -32.56 -6.79 6.14
CA ASN A 102 -32.96 -5.53 6.78
C ASN A 102 -32.37 -4.29 6.13
N LEU A 103 -31.88 -4.35 4.89
CA LEU A 103 -31.39 -3.16 4.17
C LEU A 103 -32.51 -2.17 3.92
N CYS A 104 -32.24 -0.88 4.10
CA CYS A 104 -33.16 0.16 3.68
C CYS A 104 -33.35 0.17 2.17
N LYS A 105 -34.51 0.67 1.74
CA LYS A 105 -34.91 0.65 0.32
C LYS A 105 -33.89 1.35 -0.59
N ASN A 106 -33.36 2.49 -0.17
CA ASN A 106 -32.34 3.26 -0.92
C ASN A 106 -31.05 2.46 -1.13
N VAL A 107 -30.58 1.72 -0.10
CA VAL A 107 -29.40 0.84 -0.18
C VAL A 107 -29.67 -0.32 -1.15
N LEU A 108 -30.82 -0.96 -1.03
CA LEU A 108 -31.23 -2.04 -1.92
C LEU A 108 -31.39 -1.57 -3.38
N ASP A 109 -31.99 -0.40 -3.60
CA ASP A 109 -32.14 0.21 -4.92
C ASP A 109 -30.79 0.61 -5.53
N SER A 110 -29.81 1.04 -4.71
CA SER A 110 -28.44 1.28 -5.15
C SER A 110 -27.78 -0.02 -5.58
N LEU A 111 -27.94 -1.08 -4.82
CA LEU A 111 -27.40 -2.40 -5.15
C LEU A 111 -28.01 -2.96 -6.44
N LYS A 112 -29.32 -2.80 -6.68
CA LYS A 112 -29.98 -3.21 -7.94
C LYS A 112 -29.36 -2.55 -9.17
N ARG A 113 -28.98 -1.27 -9.08
CA ARG A 113 -28.38 -0.50 -10.17
C ARG A 113 -26.88 -0.77 -10.32
N TRP A 114 -26.25 -1.48 -9.38
CA TRP A 114 -24.83 -1.74 -9.44
C TRP A 114 -24.48 -2.63 -10.62
N GLU A 115 -23.50 -2.18 -11.39
CA GLU A 115 -22.86 -2.91 -12.47
C GLU A 115 -21.34 -2.81 -12.31
N PHE A 116 -20.63 -3.81 -12.81
CA PHE A 116 -19.19 -3.82 -12.84
C PHE A 116 -18.71 -4.32 -14.18
N GLU A 117 -18.18 -3.38 -14.95
CA GLU A 117 -17.61 -3.66 -16.26
C GLU A 117 -16.20 -3.10 -16.32
N VAL A 118 -15.22 -3.98 -16.42
CA VAL A 118 -13.83 -3.66 -16.75
C VAL A 118 -13.47 -4.41 -18.01
N ASN A 119 -12.98 -3.67 -19.02
CA ASN A 119 -12.49 -4.30 -20.23
C ASN A 119 -11.29 -5.18 -19.90
N PRO A 120 -11.28 -6.47 -20.29
CA PRO A 120 -10.15 -7.37 -20.03
C PRO A 120 -8.79 -6.84 -20.51
N THR A 121 -8.76 -6.05 -21.58
CA THR A 121 -7.52 -5.42 -22.07
C THR A 121 -7.00 -4.29 -21.18
N SER A 122 -7.85 -3.76 -20.29
CA SER A 122 -7.51 -2.69 -19.34
C SER A 122 -7.19 -3.24 -17.95
N GLU A 123 -7.39 -4.53 -17.69
CA GLU A 123 -7.04 -5.14 -16.42
C GLU A 123 -5.55 -4.92 -16.10
N ASP A 124 -5.27 -4.61 -14.85
CA ASP A 124 -3.92 -4.31 -14.35
C ASP A 124 -3.22 -3.13 -15.08
N ASP A 125 -3.99 -2.20 -15.65
CA ASP A 125 -3.47 -0.96 -16.21
C ASP A 125 -3.94 0.25 -15.40
N ILE A 126 -3.26 1.39 -15.57
CA ILE A 126 -3.63 2.65 -14.95
C ILE A 126 -4.95 3.16 -15.52
N SER A 127 -5.87 3.53 -14.65
CA SER A 127 -7.18 4.08 -15.02
C SER A 127 -7.08 5.58 -15.40
N PRO A 128 -8.16 6.18 -15.97
CA PRO A 128 -8.22 7.63 -16.15
C PRO A 128 -8.01 8.41 -14.84
N GLN A 129 -8.56 7.91 -13.72
CA GLN A 129 -8.31 8.51 -12.42
C GLN A 129 -6.83 8.44 -12.04
N GLY A 130 -6.18 7.29 -12.26
CA GLY A 130 -4.76 7.15 -11.96
C GLY A 130 -3.87 8.04 -12.83
N ARG A 131 -4.23 8.28 -14.11
CA ARG A 131 -3.55 9.26 -14.95
C ARG A 131 -3.68 10.66 -14.36
N MET A 132 -4.89 11.03 -13.93
CA MET A 132 -5.14 12.32 -13.26
C MET A 132 -4.35 12.43 -11.96
N ASP A 133 -4.29 11.38 -11.14
CA ASP A 133 -3.52 11.35 -9.89
C ASP A 133 -2.04 11.66 -10.16
N MET A 134 -1.44 11.01 -11.16
CA MET A 134 -0.04 11.24 -11.55
C MET A 134 0.21 12.66 -12.07
N GLN A 135 -0.70 13.20 -12.88
CA GLN A 135 -0.62 14.57 -13.37
C GLN A 135 -0.69 15.59 -12.23
N LEU A 136 -1.65 15.41 -11.31
CA LEU A 136 -1.82 16.29 -10.15
C LEU A 136 -0.63 16.20 -9.20
N LEU A 137 -0.11 15.00 -8.94
CA LEU A 137 1.10 14.78 -8.12
C LEU A 137 2.31 15.50 -8.73
N ALA A 138 2.51 15.36 -10.05
CA ALA A 138 3.60 16.03 -10.75
C ALA A 138 3.51 17.56 -10.65
N ARG A 139 2.32 18.14 -10.85
CA ARG A 139 2.09 19.60 -10.73
C ARG A 139 2.41 20.08 -9.32
N ARG A 140 1.84 19.44 -8.29
CA ARG A 140 2.08 19.81 -6.89
C ARG A 140 3.55 19.65 -6.49
N THR A 141 4.22 18.60 -6.98
CA THR A 141 5.67 18.41 -6.74
C THR A 141 6.48 19.53 -7.37
N LYS A 142 6.15 19.89 -8.62
CA LYS A 142 6.81 21.01 -9.33
C LYS A 142 6.63 22.33 -8.62
N ASP A 143 5.42 22.63 -8.14
CA ASP A 143 5.11 23.87 -7.44
C ASP A 143 5.83 23.95 -6.08
N LYS A 144 5.80 22.86 -5.30
CA LYS A 144 6.43 22.76 -3.98
C LYS A 144 7.95 22.83 -4.02
N MET A 145 8.57 22.26 -5.06
CA MET A 145 10.01 22.08 -5.19
C MET A 145 10.58 22.87 -6.39
N SER A 146 9.94 24.01 -6.73
CA SER A 146 10.30 24.81 -7.90
C SER A 146 11.79 25.22 -7.91
N GLU A 147 12.39 25.56 -6.78
CA GLU A 147 13.80 25.93 -6.67
C GLU A 147 14.76 24.82 -7.15
N VAL A 148 14.37 23.55 -6.98
CA VAL A 148 15.14 22.38 -7.44
C VAL A 148 14.77 22.00 -8.86
N LEU A 149 13.49 22.13 -9.24
CA LEU A 149 12.92 21.56 -10.46
C LEU A 149 12.90 22.53 -11.65
N VAL A 150 13.14 23.84 -11.42
CA VAL A 150 13.29 24.86 -12.48
C VAL A 150 14.75 24.92 -12.95
N LYS A 151 15.31 23.79 -13.37
CA LYS A 151 16.67 23.69 -13.93
C LYS A 151 16.60 23.21 -15.37
N GLU A 152 17.73 23.24 -16.06
CA GLU A 152 17.82 22.69 -17.40
C GLU A 152 17.32 21.24 -17.42
N ILE A 153 16.33 20.97 -18.29
CA ILE A 153 15.69 19.66 -18.40
C ILE A 153 16.56 18.75 -19.27
N ASN A 154 17.37 17.93 -18.63
CA ASN A 154 18.20 16.93 -19.28
C ASN A 154 18.47 15.72 -18.37
N LYS A 155 19.00 14.62 -18.94
CA LYS A 155 19.27 13.35 -18.26
C LYS A 155 20.34 13.43 -17.15
N ASN A 156 21.14 14.48 -17.09
CA ASN A 156 22.13 14.65 -16.02
C ASN A 156 21.50 15.36 -14.81
N THR A 157 20.57 16.29 -15.08
CA THR A 157 19.87 17.05 -14.04
C THR A 157 18.74 16.23 -13.39
N PHE A 158 18.08 15.38 -14.15
CA PHE A 158 16.94 14.58 -13.68
C PHE A 158 17.10 13.11 -14.04
N LYS A 159 16.73 12.23 -13.10
CA LYS A 159 16.70 10.78 -13.31
C LYS A 159 15.30 10.25 -13.06
N ILE A 160 14.85 9.36 -13.94
CA ILE A 160 13.56 8.66 -13.79
C ILE A 160 13.81 7.18 -13.95
N TYR A 161 13.41 6.40 -12.97
CA TYR A 161 13.46 4.94 -12.98
C TYR A 161 12.06 4.37 -12.86
N ALA A 162 11.74 3.32 -13.61
CA ALA A 162 10.47 2.63 -13.50
C ALA A 162 10.62 1.12 -13.68
N SER A 163 9.85 0.33 -12.92
CA SER A 163 9.71 -1.09 -13.20
C SER A 163 8.97 -1.32 -14.52
N GLU A 164 9.18 -2.50 -15.13
CA GLU A 164 8.60 -2.80 -16.46
C GLU A 164 7.10 -3.13 -16.42
N GLU A 165 6.47 -3.18 -15.23
CA GLU A 165 5.03 -3.36 -15.09
C GLU A 165 4.26 -2.27 -15.84
N ARG A 166 3.25 -2.66 -16.64
CA ARG A 166 2.48 -1.74 -17.50
C ARG A 166 1.92 -0.53 -16.73
N LYS A 167 1.26 -0.78 -15.61
CA LYS A 167 0.69 0.29 -14.76
C LYS A 167 1.76 1.24 -14.19
N VAL A 168 2.95 0.73 -13.87
CA VAL A 168 4.06 1.54 -13.35
C VAL A 168 4.66 2.39 -14.46
N MET A 169 4.92 1.80 -15.62
CA MET A 169 5.44 2.54 -16.79
C MET A 169 4.49 3.64 -17.23
N ASN A 170 3.19 3.34 -17.35
CA ASN A 170 2.19 4.33 -17.71
C ASN A 170 2.07 5.45 -16.67
N SER A 171 2.23 5.14 -15.38
CA SER A 171 2.27 6.14 -14.30
C SER A 171 3.48 7.05 -14.43
N ALA A 172 4.66 6.47 -14.69
CA ALA A 172 5.90 7.23 -14.90
C ALA A 172 5.80 8.14 -16.13
N GLU A 173 5.19 7.67 -17.22
CA GLU A 173 4.98 8.47 -18.43
C GLU A 173 4.06 9.67 -18.19
N GLU A 174 2.91 9.49 -17.52
CA GLU A 174 1.98 10.57 -17.20
C GLU A 174 2.58 11.63 -16.27
N PHE A 175 3.30 11.19 -15.24
CA PHE A 175 4.01 12.08 -14.35
C PHE A 175 5.10 12.87 -15.09
N SER A 176 5.94 12.17 -15.88
CA SER A 176 7.07 12.77 -16.59
C SER A 176 6.63 13.75 -17.65
N LYS A 177 5.57 13.42 -18.42
CA LYS A 177 4.98 14.32 -19.38
C LYS A 177 4.49 15.62 -18.75
N THR A 178 3.84 15.52 -17.60
CA THR A 178 3.37 16.69 -16.84
C THR A 178 4.52 17.51 -16.23
N MET A 179 5.54 16.82 -15.72
CA MET A 179 6.69 17.46 -15.09
C MET A 179 7.61 18.18 -16.09
N PHE A 180 7.91 17.53 -17.21
CA PHE A 180 8.97 17.92 -18.14
C PHE A 180 8.48 18.31 -19.54
N GLY A 181 7.18 18.14 -19.83
CA GLY A 181 6.58 18.41 -21.13
C GLY A 181 6.61 17.22 -22.08
N ASP A 182 6.03 17.39 -23.28
CA ASP A 182 5.82 16.29 -24.25
C ASP A 182 7.13 15.67 -24.76
N ASN A 183 8.21 16.43 -24.80
CA ASN A 183 9.53 15.98 -25.27
C ASN A 183 10.37 15.28 -24.19
N PHE A 184 9.79 14.95 -23.04
CA PHE A 184 10.52 14.35 -21.92
C PHE A 184 11.30 13.09 -22.31
N LYS A 185 10.76 12.25 -23.21
CA LYS A 185 11.38 10.99 -23.65
C LYS A 185 12.79 11.19 -24.25
N TYR A 186 13.06 12.36 -24.83
CA TYR A 186 14.37 12.70 -25.38
C TYR A 186 15.29 13.35 -24.34
N ASN A 187 14.74 14.21 -23.48
CA ASN A 187 15.51 15.01 -22.53
C ASN A 187 15.78 14.24 -21.23
N VAL A 188 14.79 13.52 -20.70
CA VAL A 188 14.85 12.78 -19.44
C VAL A 188 14.20 11.41 -19.66
N PRO A 189 14.86 10.48 -20.36
CA PRO A 189 14.29 9.17 -20.64
C PRO A 189 14.02 8.39 -19.35
N ILE A 190 12.96 7.58 -19.37
CA ILE A 190 12.65 6.65 -18.28
C ILE A 190 13.60 5.45 -18.40
N GLU A 191 14.46 5.28 -17.41
CA GLU A 191 15.34 4.12 -17.29
C GLU A 191 14.55 2.94 -16.71
N LYS A 192 14.45 1.86 -17.49
CA LYS A 192 13.72 0.65 -17.06
C LYS A 192 14.58 -0.13 -16.09
N VAL A 193 13.97 -0.50 -14.96
CA VAL A 193 14.58 -1.36 -13.96
C VAL A 193 13.95 -2.75 -14.08
N GLN A 194 14.77 -3.74 -14.44
CA GLN A 194 14.30 -5.12 -14.62
C GLN A 194 13.75 -5.70 -13.30
N SER A 195 12.64 -6.43 -13.38
CA SER A 195 11.97 -7.04 -12.23
C SER A 195 12.81 -8.09 -11.50
N ASN A 196 13.82 -8.67 -12.17
CA ASN A 196 14.77 -9.62 -11.59
C ASN A 196 16.00 -8.95 -10.94
N SER A 197 16.15 -7.64 -11.03
CA SER A 197 17.12 -6.93 -10.21
C SER A 197 16.65 -6.97 -8.75
N SER A 198 17.59 -7.05 -7.80
CA SER A 198 17.32 -7.03 -6.35
C SER A 198 16.46 -5.85 -5.88
N PHE A 199 16.09 -4.95 -6.78
CA PHE A 199 15.30 -3.74 -6.54
C PHE A 199 13.77 -3.94 -6.63
N ILE A 200 13.24 -5.04 -7.25
CA ILE A 200 11.80 -5.11 -7.55
C ILE A 200 11.23 -6.55 -7.49
N GLY A 201 12.07 -7.57 -7.56
CA GLY A 201 11.65 -8.95 -7.75
C GLY A 201 11.50 -9.77 -6.47
N LEU A 202 10.77 -9.27 -5.46
CA LEU A 202 10.48 -10.04 -4.25
C LEU A 202 9.83 -11.39 -4.56
N GLU A 203 8.89 -11.41 -5.49
CA GLU A 203 8.15 -12.62 -5.87
C GLU A 203 9.04 -13.70 -6.51
N SER A 204 10.19 -13.31 -7.05
CA SER A 204 11.21 -14.22 -7.57
C SER A 204 12.28 -14.61 -6.54
N CYS A 205 12.16 -14.18 -5.28
CA CYS A 205 13.09 -14.46 -4.20
C CYS A 205 12.66 -15.72 -3.42
N PRO A 206 13.30 -16.90 -3.60
CA PRO A 206 12.87 -18.13 -2.94
C PRO A 206 12.83 -18.01 -1.42
N LYS A 207 13.85 -17.38 -0.84
CA LYS A 207 13.91 -17.16 0.62
C LYS A 207 12.78 -16.26 1.13
N TRP A 208 12.31 -15.31 0.32
CA TRP A 208 11.17 -14.48 0.68
C TRP A 208 9.87 -15.28 0.63
N THR A 209 9.68 -16.06 -0.42
CA THR A 209 8.50 -16.94 -0.56
C THR A 209 8.36 -17.88 0.63
N ASP A 210 9.46 -18.46 1.10
CA ASP A 210 9.46 -19.33 2.28
C ASP A 210 9.16 -18.55 3.58
N ALA A 211 9.70 -17.34 3.71
CA ALA A 211 9.56 -16.52 4.92
C ALA A 211 8.15 -15.93 5.11
N ILE A 212 7.40 -15.69 4.03
CA ILE A 212 6.06 -15.07 4.08
C ILE A 212 4.92 -16.09 4.26
N GLN A 213 5.20 -17.37 4.44
CA GLN A 213 4.17 -18.38 4.76
C GLN A 213 3.51 -18.10 6.11
N ASN A 214 3.18 -16.85 6.35
CA ASN A 214 2.66 -16.41 7.63
C ASN A 214 1.16 -16.59 7.71
N SER A 215 0.76 -17.14 8.81
CA SER A 215 -0.63 -17.40 9.14
C SER A 215 -1.32 -16.27 9.91
N GLU A 216 -0.64 -15.14 10.25
CA GLU A 216 -1.24 -14.11 11.11
C GLU A 216 -2.51 -13.52 10.53
N ALA A 217 -2.52 -13.15 9.25
CA ALA A 217 -3.75 -12.71 8.58
C ALA A 217 -4.80 -13.83 8.53
N SER A 218 -4.38 -15.07 8.25
CA SER A 218 -5.26 -16.24 8.24
C SER A 218 -5.81 -16.58 9.63
N LEU A 219 -5.03 -16.37 10.69
CA LEU A 219 -5.47 -16.53 12.08
C LEU A 219 -6.47 -15.43 12.46
N PHE A 220 -6.23 -14.18 12.03
CA PHE A 220 -7.16 -13.08 12.29
C PHE A 220 -8.55 -13.32 11.68
N ARG A 221 -8.63 -13.94 10.50
CA ARG A 221 -9.92 -14.35 9.89
C ARG A 221 -10.70 -15.36 10.74
N LYS A 222 -10.06 -16.03 11.70
CA LYS A 222 -10.67 -16.95 12.65
C LYS A 222 -10.93 -16.29 14.02
N SER A 223 -10.59 -15.02 14.19
CA SER A 223 -10.84 -14.31 15.44
C SER A 223 -12.34 -14.11 15.68
N PRO A 224 -12.76 -13.99 16.93
CA PRO A 224 -14.17 -13.76 17.26
C PRO A 224 -14.74 -12.52 16.57
N GLU A 225 -13.98 -11.43 16.53
CA GLU A 225 -14.37 -10.16 15.92
C GLU A 225 -14.63 -10.30 14.42
N TYR A 226 -13.75 -11.01 13.72
CA TYR A 226 -13.88 -11.22 12.28
C TYR A 226 -15.05 -12.16 11.95
N MET A 227 -15.20 -13.23 12.71
CA MET A 227 -16.33 -14.18 12.57
C MET A 227 -17.68 -13.51 12.85
N GLU A 228 -17.75 -12.68 13.88
CA GLU A 228 -18.96 -11.90 14.18
C GLU A 228 -19.26 -10.91 13.04
N MET A 229 -18.26 -10.22 12.48
CA MET A 229 -18.43 -9.36 11.31
C MET A 229 -19.11 -10.11 10.15
N VAL A 230 -18.61 -11.29 9.80
CA VAL A 230 -19.18 -12.12 8.72
C VAL A 230 -20.64 -12.49 9.04
N SER A 231 -20.92 -12.84 10.29
CA SER A 231 -22.28 -13.18 10.75
C SER A 231 -23.24 -11.99 10.64
N GLN A 232 -22.84 -10.81 11.08
CA GLN A 232 -23.67 -9.60 11.02
C GLN A 232 -23.94 -9.17 9.58
N ILE A 233 -22.93 -9.22 8.70
CA ILE A 233 -23.10 -8.95 7.27
C ILE A 233 -24.09 -9.96 6.67
N SER A 234 -23.95 -11.25 6.97
CA SER A 234 -24.83 -12.30 6.44
C SER A 234 -26.29 -12.08 6.82
N LYS A 235 -26.56 -11.79 8.10
CA LYS A 235 -27.90 -11.47 8.61
C LYS A 235 -28.48 -10.22 7.92
N ARG A 236 -27.67 -9.16 7.81
CA ARG A 236 -28.05 -7.90 7.13
C ARG A 236 -28.50 -8.15 5.69
N LEU A 237 -27.83 -9.06 4.99
CA LEU A 237 -28.13 -9.44 3.61
C LEU A 237 -29.24 -10.50 3.50
N GLY A 238 -29.80 -10.93 4.60
CA GLY A 238 -30.94 -11.88 4.65
C GLY A 238 -30.56 -13.34 4.45
N PHE A 239 -29.33 -13.72 4.77
CA PHE A 239 -28.88 -15.11 4.78
C PHE A 239 -29.04 -15.73 6.16
N LEU A 240 -29.52 -16.96 6.21
CA LEU A 240 -29.71 -17.73 7.47
C LEU A 240 -28.37 -18.33 7.95
N GLU A 241 -27.47 -18.63 7.01
CA GLU A 241 -26.13 -19.13 7.27
C GLU A 241 -25.11 -18.05 6.89
N ASN A 242 -23.92 -18.13 7.46
CA ASN A 242 -22.86 -17.22 7.13
C ASN A 242 -22.45 -17.36 5.65
N ILE A 243 -22.37 -16.23 4.94
CA ILE A 243 -21.77 -16.17 3.62
C ILE A 243 -20.27 -16.48 3.73
N THR A 244 -19.67 -16.89 2.64
CA THR A 244 -18.24 -17.19 2.64
C THR A 244 -17.41 -15.91 2.75
N ASP A 245 -16.27 -16.02 3.38
CA ASP A 245 -15.31 -14.93 3.49
C ASP A 245 -14.88 -14.40 2.11
N SER A 246 -14.74 -15.25 1.10
CA SER A 246 -14.44 -14.83 -0.27
C SER A 246 -15.49 -13.88 -0.85
N ILE A 247 -16.77 -14.04 -0.50
CA ILE A 247 -17.84 -13.11 -0.90
C ILE A 247 -17.69 -11.78 -0.15
N VAL A 248 -17.42 -11.80 1.16
CA VAL A 248 -17.16 -10.56 1.93
C VAL A 248 -16.00 -9.79 1.32
N HIS A 249 -14.90 -10.47 0.98
CA HIS A 249 -13.77 -9.84 0.30
C HIS A 249 -14.12 -9.31 -1.09
N ALA A 250 -14.89 -10.05 -1.89
CA ALA A 250 -15.33 -9.55 -3.20
C ALA A 250 -16.19 -8.28 -3.08
N MET A 251 -17.08 -8.21 -2.08
CA MET A 251 -17.87 -7.00 -1.78
C MET A 251 -16.94 -5.84 -1.38
N TYR A 252 -15.96 -6.09 -0.55
CA TYR A 252 -14.96 -5.09 -0.15
C TYR A 252 -14.11 -4.64 -1.35
N GLU A 253 -13.67 -5.55 -2.22
CA GLU A 253 -12.99 -5.23 -3.47
C GLU A 253 -13.84 -4.32 -4.38
N SER A 254 -15.09 -4.70 -4.61
CA SER A 254 -16.00 -3.89 -5.42
C SER A 254 -16.23 -2.50 -4.82
N CYS A 255 -16.43 -2.41 -3.50
CA CYS A 255 -16.58 -1.16 -2.78
C CYS A 255 -15.40 -0.22 -3.07
N ARG A 256 -14.18 -0.65 -2.79
CA ARG A 256 -12.98 0.20 -2.87
C ARG A 256 -12.54 0.50 -4.30
N TYR A 257 -12.64 -0.46 -5.25
CA TYR A 257 -12.35 -0.17 -6.66
C TYR A 257 -13.34 0.82 -7.26
N ASN A 258 -14.66 0.65 -7.04
CA ASN A 258 -15.64 1.60 -7.53
C ASN A 258 -15.35 3.03 -7.01
N LYS A 259 -14.95 3.18 -5.74
CA LYS A 259 -14.60 4.49 -5.17
C LYS A 259 -13.31 5.03 -5.75
N ALA A 260 -12.27 4.20 -5.87
CA ALA A 260 -10.97 4.65 -6.37
C ALA A 260 -10.99 5.01 -7.86
N LEU A 261 -11.76 4.29 -8.66
CA LEU A 261 -11.91 4.56 -10.11
C LEU A 261 -12.75 5.79 -10.39
N VAL A 262 -13.74 6.11 -9.52
CA VAL A 262 -14.62 7.27 -9.66
C VAL A 262 -14.82 7.93 -8.29
N ILE A 263 -14.01 8.93 -7.98
CA ILE A 263 -13.95 9.57 -6.65
C ILE A 263 -15.32 10.10 -6.20
N GLU A 264 -16.10 10.67 -7.09
CA GLU A 264 -17.43 11.24 -6.79
C GLU A 264 -18.51 10.17 -6.64
N SER A 265 -18.20 8.88 -6.85
CA SER A 265 -19.20 7.82 -6.74
C SER A 265 -19.54 7.50 -5.28
N TYR A 266 -20.76 6.97 -5.10
CA TYR A 266 -21.23 6.32 -3.88
C TYR A 266 -21.42 4.82 -4.16
N PRO A 267 -20.36 4.01 -3.98
CA PRO A 267 -20.40 2.61 -4.37
C PRO A 267 -21.44 1.80 -3.58
N ALA A 268 -22.29 1.08 -4.30
CA ALA A 268 -23.39 0.34 -3.68
C ALA A 268 -22.92 -0.68 -2.62
N TRP A 269 -21.83 -1.40 -2.91
CA TRP A 269 -21.29 -2.41 -1.98
C TRP A 269 -20.67 -1.78 -0.73
N CYS A 270 -20.19 -0.53 -0.77
CA CYS A 270 -19.71 0.20 0.41
C CYS A 270 -20.84 0.42 1.42
N GLY A 271 -22.06 0.68 0.94
CA GLY A 271 -23.23 0.87 1.77
C GLY A 271 -23.67 -0.37 2.57
N LEU A 272 -23.03 -1.51 2.38
CA LEU A 272 -23.31 -2.74 3.10
C LEU A 272 -22.41 -2.97 4.32
N PHE A 273 -21.39 -2.13 4.53
CA PHE A 273 -20.44 -2.23 5.63
C PHE A 273 -20.62 -1.11 6.64
N THR A 274 -20.46 -1.43 7.90
CA THR A 274 -20.23 -0.45 8.96
C THR A 274 -18.76 0.00 8.93
N ARG A 275 -18.47 1.15 9.55
CA ARG A 275 -17.09 1.62 9.74
C ARG A 275 -16.22 0.57 10.45
N GLN A 276 -16.76 -0.05 11.48
CA GLN A 276 -16.03 -1.07 12.25
C GLN A 276 -15.69 -2.31 11.40
N GLU A 277 -16.62 -2.74 10.54
CA GLU A 277 -16.39 -3.86 9.62
C GLU A 277 -15.29 -3.51 8.59
N LEU A 278 -15.30 -2.29 8.05
CA LEU A 278 -14.22 -1.82 7.17
C LEU A 278 -12.86 -1.73 7.88
N GLN A 279 -12.85 -1.34 9.17
CA GLN A 279 -11.63 -1.33 9.97
C GLN A 279 -11.07 -2.75 10.23
N LEU A 280 -11.93 -3.74 10.40
CA LEU A 280 -11.51 -5.14 10.53
C LEU A 280 -10.94 -5.66 9.21
N LEU A 281 -11.57 -5.36 8.08
CA LEU A 281 -11.08 -5.73 6.76
C LEU A 281 -9.75 -5.02 6.42
N GLU A 282 -9.61 -3.75 6.79
CA GLU A 282 -8.34 -3.03 6.65
C GLU A 282 -7.25 -3.67 7.51
N TYR A 283 -7.54 -4.01 8.78
CA TYR A 283 -6.55 -4.64 9.65
C TYR A 283 -6.11 -6.02 9.15
N TYR A 284 -7.02 -6.80 8.60
CA TYR A 284 -6.68 -8.06 7.95
C TYR A 284 -5.63 -7.85 6.84
N GLU A 285 -5.82 -6.84 5.97
CA GLU A 285 -4.86 -6.54 4.93
C GLU A 285 -3.58 -5.91 5.46
N ASP A 286 -3.67 -5.07 6.50
CA ASP A 286 -2.47 -4.52 7.16
C ASP A 286 -1.59 -5.63 7.73
N LEU A 287 -2.18 -6.69 8.32
CA LEU A 287 -1.47 -7.88 8.75
C LEU A 287 -0.82 -8.61 7.57
N ASP A 288 -1.55 -8.84 6.48
CA ASP A 288 -1.03 -9.52 5.31
C ASP A 288 0.19 -8.77 4.75
N TYR A 289 0.08 -7.45 4.57
CA TYR A 289 1.16 -6.60 4.07
C TYR A 289 2.31 -6.42 5.08
N TYR A 290 2.02 -6.43 6.39
CA TYR A 290 3.02 -6.33 7.45
C TYR A 290 4.03 -7.49 7.37
N TYR A 291 3.56 -8.69 7.10
CA TYR A 291 4.42 -9.86 6.99
C TYR A 291 4.99 -10.03 5.58
N LYS A 292 4.25 -9.70 4.54
CA LYS A 292 4.74 -9.81 3.16
C LYS A 292 5.80 -8.77 2.82
N TYR A 293 5.60 -7.52 3.20
CA TYR A 293 6.43 -6.40 2.73
C TYR A 293 6.89 -5.48 3.85
N GLY A 294 6.50 -5.74 5.08
CA GLY A 294 6.73 -4.88 6.25
C GLY A 294 7.61 -5.52 7.31
N TYR A 295 7.46 -5.00 8.52
CA TYR A 295 8.29 -5.34 9.69
C TYR A 295 8.09 -6.76 10.23
N GLY A 296 7.09 -7.50 9.77
CA GLY A 296 6.80 -8.87 10.20
C GLY A 296 7.83 -9.92 9.74
N SER A 297 8.69 -9.58 8.78
CA SER A 297 9.73 -10.49 8.29
C SER A 297 11.06 -9.76 8.07
N GLU A 298 12.14 -10.28 8.65
CA GLU A 298 13.48 -9.67 8.55
C GLU A 298 14.03 -9.61 7.12
N ILE A 299 13.64 -10.53 6.25
CA ILE A 299 14.10 -10.55 4.86
C ILE A 299 13.65 -9.30 4.11
N ASN A 300 12.52 -8.71 4.48
CA ASN A 300 11.97 -7.53 3.82
C ASN A 300 12.91 -6.32 3.93
N THR A 301 13.61 -6.17 5.06
CA THR A 301 14.64 -5.11 5.24
C THR A 301 15.81 -5.30 4.26
N LYS A 302 16.24 -6.56 4.08
CA LYS A 302 17.34 -6.87 3.15
C LYS A 302 16.96 -6.58 1.70
N VAL A 303 15.72 -6.84 1.34
CA VAL A 303 15.18 -6.57 -0.02
C VAL A 303 15.03 -5.07 -0.28
N GLY A 304 14.61 -4.27 0.70
CA GLY A 304 14.53 -2.80 0.58
C GLY A 304 15.88 -2.10 0.59
N CYS A 305 16.94 -2.79 1.02
CA CYS A 305 18.27 -2.22 1.19
C CYS A 305 18.84 -1.53 -0.06
N PRO A 306 18.78 -2.08 -1.29
CA PRO A 306 19.38 -1.43 -2.45
C PRO A 306 18.83 -0.05 -2.75
N ILE A 307 17.51 0.16 -2.58
CA ILE A 307 16.88 1.46 -2.80
C ILE A 307 17.27 2.44 -1.69
N ALA A 308 17.32 1.98 -0.43
CA ALA A 308 17.81 2.79 0.67
C ALA A 308 19.30 3.19 0.50
N LYS A 309 20.14 2.26 0.03
CA LYS A 309 21.55 2.51 -0.32
C LYS A 309 21.68 3.57 -1.42
N GLU A 310 20.87 3.47 -2.47
CA GLU A 310 20.82 4.46 -3.54
C GLU A 310 20.47 5.85 -3.01
N LEU A 311 19.37 5.96 -2.24
CA LEU A 311 18.96 7.22 -1.62
C LEU A 311 20.08 7.81 -0.76
N MET A 312 20.68 7.01 0.13
CA MET A 312 21.75 7.46 1.02
C MET A 312 22.98 7.88 0.24
N GLY A 313 23.29 7.23 -0.88
CA GLY A 313 24.36 7.62 -1.81
C GLY A 313 24.14 9.01 -2.38
N TYR A 314 22.92 9.30 -2.87
CA TYR A 314 22.57 10.64 -3.38
C TYR A 314 22.63 11.70 -2.29
N LEU A 315 22.06 11.44 -1.10
CA LEU A 315 22.10 12.41 0.01
C LEU A 315 23.55 12.70 0.44
N SER A 316 24.41 11.69 0.48
CA SER A 316 25.86 11.87 0.77
C SER A 316 26.56 12.69 -0.29
N ALA A 317 26.26 12.47 -1.59
CA ALA A 317 26.82 13.27 -2.68
C ALA A 317 26.40 14.75 -2.57
N VAL A 318 25.12 14.99 -2.23
CA VAL A 318 24.62 16.35 -1.97
C VAL A 318 25.36 17.03 -0.82
N ALA A 319 25.54 16.31 0.30
CA ALA A 319 26.23 16.84 1.48
C ALA A 319 27.69 17.19 1.20
N LYS A 320 28.35 16.47 0.27
CA LYS A 320 29.72 16.71 -0.18
C LYS A 320 29.82 17.76 -1.29
N ASN A 321 28.72 18.38 -1.72
CA ASN A 321 28.64 19.30 -2.85
C ASN A 321 29.17 18.72 -4.17
N ASP A 322 28.94 17.42 -4.41
CA ASP A 322 29.28 16.76 -5.66
C ASP A 322 28.53 17.43 -6.83
N SER A 323 29.27 17.91 -7.84
CA SER A 323 28.72 18.61 -9.01
C SER A 323 28.04 17.68 -10.01
N ASP A 324 28.41 16.40 -10.03
CA ASP A 324 27.99 15.44 -11.04
C ASP A 324 26.65 14.74 -10.68
N ARG A 325 26.11 15.04 -9.50
CA ARG A 325 24.84 14.49 -9.05
C ARG A 325 23.62 15.12 -9.72
N PRO A 326 22.53 14.38 -9.92
CA PRO A 326 21.28 14.97 -10.39
C PRO A 326 20.69 15.94 -9.34
N SER A 327 19.79 16.80 -9.79
CA SER A 327 19.00 17.67 -8.91
C SER A 327 17.77 16.96 -8.35
N ALA A 328 17.19 16.03 -9.12
CA ALA A 328 16.11 15.19 -8.65
C ALA A 328 16.15 13.78 -9.24
N VAL A 329 15.64 12.83 -8.45
CA VAL A 329 15.48 11.42 -8.83
C VAL A 329 14.04 11.00 -8.53
N PHE A 330 13.35 10.49 -9.54
CA PHE A 330 12.00 9.96 -9.43
C PHE A 330 12.02 8.46 -9.74
N ARG A 331 11.54 7.66 -8.81
CA ARG A 331 11.51 6.21 -8.93
C ARG A 331 10.06 5.73 -8.86
N PHE A 332 9.65 4.96 -9.87
CA PHE A 332 8.30 4.38 -9.95
C PHE A 332 8.37 2.88 -9.74
N GLY A 333 7.45 2.36 -8.91
CA GLY A 333 7.42 0.94 -8.59
C GLY A 333 6.07 0.48 -8.07
N SER A 334 6.05 -0.79 -7.62
CA SER A 334 4.89 -1.42 -6.97
C SER A 334 4.81 -1.06 -5.48
N SER A 335 3.71 -1.47 -4.84
CA SER A 335 3.55 -1.45 -3.38
C SER A 335 4.72 -2.13 -2.66
N ALA A 336 5.17 -3.29 -3.14
CA ALA A 336 6.29 -4.01 -2.55
C ALA A 336 7.57 -3.15 -2.51
N GLY A 337 7.88 -2.45 -3.61
CA GLY A 337 9.04 -1.57 -3.68
C GLY A 337 8.94 -0.37 -2.74
N LEU A 338 7.77 0.27 -2.67
CA LEU A 338 7.55 1.38 -1.73
C LEU A 338 7.68 0.91 -0.28
N LEU A 339 6.94 -0.13 0.10
CA LEU A 339 6.88 -0.61 1.49
C LEU A 339 8.23 -1.10 2.01
N THR A 340 8.97 -1.87 1.20
CA THR A 340 10.32 -2.32 1.60
C THR A 340 11.33 -1.18 1.67
N THR A 341 11.15 -0.12 0.88
CA THR A 341 11.94 1.13 1.01
C THR A 341 11.64 1.83 2.34
N LEU A 342 10.36 1.99 2.68
CA LEU A 342 9.94 2.58 3.96
C LEU A 342 10.47 1.80 5.16
N LEU A 343 10.38 0.46 5.08
CA LEU A 343 10.92 -0.45 6.08
C LEU A 343 12.43 -0.26 6.28
N ALA A 344 13.21 -0.20 5.19
CA ALA A 344 14.66 -0.02 5.25
C ALA A 344 15.07 1.34 5.85
N LEU A 345 14.14 2.31 5.85
CA LEU A 345 14.33 3.64 6.41
C LEU A 345 13.63 3.84 7.77
N ASP A 346 13.17 2.78 8.43
CA ASP A 346 12.42 2.82 9.69
C ASP A 346 11.18 3.75 9.67
N VAL A 347 10.49 3.86 8.53
CA VAL A 347 9.28 4.67 8.35
C VAL A 347 8.04 3.85 8.68
N ALA A 348 7.06 4.45 9.36
CA ALA A 348 5.80 3.81 9.79
C ALA A 348 6.00 2.56 10.66
N LYS A 349 6.99 2.57 11.53
CA LYS A 349 7.33 1.47 12.42
C LYS A 349 6.56 1.57 13.73
N ASP A 350 5.74 0.57 13.99
CA ASP A 350 5.03 0.46 15.26
C ASP A 350 5.95 -0.03 16.38
N PRO A 351 5.76 0.43 17.64
CA PRO A 351 6.55 -0.03 18.77
C PRO A 351 6.27 -1.49 19.16
N VAL A 352 5.08 -2.00 18.79
CA VAL A 352 4.64 -3.38 19.05
C VAL A 352 4.24 -4.02 17.73
N PRO A 353 4.75 -5.22 17.40
CA PRO A 353 4.39 -5.93 16.19
C PRO A 353 2.88 -6.16 16.06
N LEU A 354 2.36 -6.08 14.83
CA LEU A 354 0.98 -6.43 14.52
C LEU A 354 0.81 -7.96 14.57
N THR A 355 -0.26 -8.41 15.23
CA THR A 355 -0.59 -9.84 15.37
C THR A 355 -2.11 -10.04 15.30
N HIS A 356 -2.55 -11.28 15.06
CA HIS A 356 -3.97 -11.62 14.98
C HIS A 356 -4.76 -11.36 16.28
N TYR A 357 -4.11 -11.25 17.43
CA TYR A 357 -4.78 -11.12 18.74
C TYR A 357 -4.71 -9.70 19.33
N ASN A 358 -3.96 -8.77 18.72
CA ASN A 358 -3.79 -7.43 19.31
C ASN A 358 -4.50 -6.29 18.54
N TYR A 359 -5.50 -6.61 17.72
CA TYR A 359 -6.29 -5.66 16.93
C TYR A 359 -6.75 -4.45 17.74
N HIS A 360 -7.36 -4.67 18.91
CA HIS A 360 -7.89 -3.60 19.74
C HIS A 360 -6.81 -2.67 20.31
N ALA A 361 -5.60 -3.17 20.53
CA ALA A 361 -4.46 -2.36 20.97
C ALA A 361 -3.82 -1.56 19.82
N GLN A 362 -4.04 -1.99 18.58
CA GLN A 362 -3.41 -1.44 17.38
C GLN A 362 -4.30 -0.41 16.64
N TYR A 363 -5.27 0.21 17.30
CA TYR A 363 -6.17 1.18 16.66
C TYR A 363 -5.44 2.46 16.19
N ARG A 364 -4.26 2.80 16.74
CA ARG A 364 -3.37 3.90 16.34
C ARG A 364 -2.09 3.43 15.65
N ARG A 365 -2.09 2.21 15.09
CA ARG A 365 -0.92 1.72 14.38
C ARG A 365 -0.44 2.68 13.30
N GLN A 366 0.87 2.79 13.15
CA GLN A 366 1.49 3.56 12.06
C GLN A 366 1.47 2.78 10.76
N TRP A 367 1.65 1.45 10.84
CA TRP A 367 1.54 0.54 9.69
C TRP A 367 0.08 0.33 9.32
N ARG A 368 -0.46 1.32 8.62
CA ARG A 368 -1.82 1.34 8.15
C ARG A 368 -1.81 1.61 6.65
N MET A 369 -2.16 0.60 5.86
CA MET A 369 -1.98 0.61 4.40
C MET A 369 -2.71 1.75 3.72
N SER A 370 -3.90 2.15 4.19
CA SER A 370 -4.61 3.32 3.66
C SER A 370 -3.84 4.64 3.81
N GLN A 371 -2.90 4.72 4.75
CA GLN A 371 -2.10 5.92 5.01
C GLN A 371 -0.67 5.80 4.48
N VAL A 372 -0.15 4.56 4.42
CA VAL A 372 1.25 4.29 4.07
C VAL A 372 1.40 4.01 2.58
N ASP A 373 0.49 3.22 2.01
CA ASP A 373 0.56 2.71 0.64
C ASP A 373 -0.78 2.80 -0.12
N PRO A 374 -1.47 3.96 -0.18
CA PRO A 374 -2.65 4.14 -1.03
C PRO A 374 -2.27 4.06 -2.51
N PHE A 375 -3.25 4.03 -3.43
CA PHE A 375 -2.96 4.30 -4.84
C PHE A 375 -2.17 5.60 -4.99
N SER A 376 -1.19 5.66 -5.90
CA SER A 376 -0.29 6.81 -6.06
C SER A 376 0.53 7.15 -4.81
N GLY A 377 0.56 6.28 -3.81
CA GLY A 377 1.33 6.44 -2.59
C GLY A 377 2.78 6.79 -2.90
N ASN A 378 3.36 7.70 -2.11
CA ASN A 378 4.70 8.16 -2.39
C ASN A 378 5.47 8.53 -1.13
N PHE A 379 6.78 8.40 -1.22
CA PHE A 379 7.71 8.82 -0.20
C PHE A 379 8.80 9.68 -0.84
N ALA A 380 9.08 10.83 -0.22
CA ALA A 380 10.14 11.71 -0.70
C ALA A 380 11.14 12.05 0.40
N ALA A 381 12.40 12.18 0.01
CA ALA A 381 13.47 12.76 0.80
C ALA A 381 13.96 14.04 0.11
N VAL A 382 13.87 15.15 0.83
CA VAL A 382 14.31 16.46 0.32
C VAL A 382 15.50 16.93 1.14
N PHE A 383 16.59 17.24 0.46
CA PHE A 383 17.78 17.80 1.10
C PHE A 383 17.71 19.32 1.08
N TYR A 384 17.94 19.90 2.22
CA TYR A 384 17.92 21.36 2.43
C TYR A 384 19.30 21.89 2.82
N LYS A 385 19.62 23.07 2.32
CA LYS A 385 20.67 23.93 2.88
C LYS A 385 20.06 25.08 3.64
N CYS A 386 20.46 25.22 4.89
CA CYS A 386 19.91 26.20 5.83
C CYS A 386 20.98 27.25 6.17
N ASP A 387 20.58 28.53 6.13
CA ASP A 387 21.47 29.65 6.43
C ASP A 387 21.52 29.97 7.95
N GLN A 388 20.63 29.33 8.73
CA GLN A 388 20.54 29.50 10.18
C GLN A 388 20.40 28.16 10.89
N GLY A 389 20.88 28.11 12.14
CA GLY A 389 20.82 26.92 12.99
C GLY A 389 22.19 26.24 13.17
N ASP A 390 22.19 25.14 13.93
CA ASP A 390 23.43 24.44 14.34
C ASP A 390 24.09 23.66 13.19
N GLU A 391 23.40 23.45 12.09
CA GLU A 391 23.89 22.65 10.97
C GLU A 391 23.27 23.10 9.64
N GLU A 392 24.12 23.33 8.64
CA GLU A 392 23.71 23.77 7.30
C GLU A 392 22.89 22.72 6.56
N ASN A 393 23.30 21.46 6.66
CA ASN A 393 22.73 20.36 5.88
C ASN A 393 21.60 19.65 6.66
N LYS A 394 20.39 19.68 6.12
CA LYS A 394 19.21 19.07 6.70
C LYS A 394 18.51 18.17 5.69
N VAL A 395 17.75 17.19 6.18
CA VAL A 395 16.91 16.31 5.37
C VAL A 395 15.49 16.31 5.96
N MET A 396 14.50 16.40 5.10
CA MET A 396 13.09 16.24 5.48
C MET A 396 12.46 15.12 4.66
N PHE A 397 11.73 14.25 5.34
CA PHE A 397 10.98 13.19 4.70
C PHE A 397 9.51 13.56 4.56
N TYR A 398 8.92 13.10 3.48
CA TYR A 398 7.50 13.29 3.17
C TYR A 398 6.86 11.94 2.86
N LEU A 399 5.71 11.67 3.45
CA LEU A 399 4.87 10.52 3.12
C LEU A 399 3.54 11.03 2.58
N ASN A 400 3.19 10.61 1.38
CA ASN A 400 1.98 11.07 0.69
C ASN A 400 1.85 12.60 0.70
N GLU A 401 2.92 13.28 0.31
CA GLU A 401 3.09 14.74 0.26
C GLU A 401 3.03 15.46 1.63
N GLY A 402 2.73 14.77 2.71
CA GLY A 402 2.76 15.30 4.08
C GLY A 402 4.15 15.18 4.70
N VAL A 403 4.54 16.15 5.52
CA VAL A 403 5.77 16.04 6.31
C VAL A 403 5.66 14.82 7.21
N TYR A 404 6.63 13.91 7.09
CA TYR A 404 6.75 12.78 7.99
C TYR A 404 7.56 13.20 9.23
N ASP A 405 6.93 13.12 10.40
CA ASP A 405 7.60 13.45 11.68
C ASP A 405 8.56 12.29 12.06
N TYR A 406 9.75 12.38 11.48
CA TYR A 406 10.74 11.30 11.61
C TYR A 406 11.28 11.25 13.05
N PRO A 407 11.25 10.08 13.73
CA PRO A 407 11.70 9.96 15.11
C PRO A 407 13.14 10.44 15.32
N GLY A 408 13.34 11.35 16.26
CA GLY A 408 14.62 11.98 16.55
C GLY A 408 14.92 13.25 15.76
N CYS A 409 13.96 13.73 14.96
CA CYS A 409 14.06 15.00 14.22
C CYS A 409 13.16 16.08 14.81
N ASN A 410 13.45 17.34 14.51
CA ASN A 410 12.69 18.48 14.99
C ASN A 410 11.58 18.83 13.97
N VAL A 411 10.32 18.56 14.31
CA VAL A 411 9.16 18.81 13.43
C VAL A 411 9.41 18.25 12.01
N GLY A 412 9.96 17.04 11.93
CA GLY A 412 10.30 16.36 10.68
C GLY A 412 11.61 16.82 10.00
N LEU A 413 12.22 17.93 10.42
CA LEU A 413 13.50 18.39 9.87
C LEU A 413 14.68 17.74 10.61
N CYS A 414 15.38 16.86 9.91
CA CYS A 414 16.48 16.06 10.43
C CYS A 414 17.84 16.73 10.13
N SER A 415 18.76 16.66 11.08
CA SER A 415 20.17 16.90 10.81
C SER A 415 20.71 15.86 9.85
N TRP A 416 21.49 16.26 8.83
CA TRP A 416 22.13 15.28 7.96
C TRP A 416 23.07 14.34 8.72
N LYS A 417 23.83 14.84 9.68
CA LYS A 417 24.69 14.00 10.53
C LYS A 417 23.92 12.91 11.27
N PHE A 418 22.72 13.22 11.76
CA PHE A 418 21.86 12.22 12.41
C PHE A 418 21.45 11.14 11.43
N ILE A 419 20.98 11.51 10.22
CA ILE A 419 20.56 10.57 9.18
C ILE A 419 21.75 9.74 8.66
N GLU A 420 22.89 10.40 8.39
CA GLU A 420 24.10 9.73 7.94
C GLU A 420 24.59 8.69 8.97
N ASN A 421 24.60 9.03 10.25
CA ASN A 421 24.99 8.12 11.32
C ASN A 421 24.03 6.95 11.46
N LYS A 422 22.73 7.21 11.44
CA LYS A 422 21.69 6.20 11.55
C LYS A 422 21.77 5.17 10.42
N PHE A 423 21.99 5.62 9.20
CA PHE A 423 22.00 4.79 7.99
C PHE A 423 23.40 4.59 7.40
N ARG A 424 24.44 4.79 8.21
CA ARG A 424 25.85 4.68 7.77
C ARG A 424 26.17 3.33 7.12
N HIS A 425 25.53 2.26 7.56
CA HIS A 425 25.72 0.92 7.00
C HIS A 425 25.39 0.85 5.52
N TYR A 426 24.44 1.63 5.00
CA TYR A 426 24.13 1.68 3.56
C TYR A 426 25.23 2.35 2.73
N LEU A 427 26.06 3.20 3.33
CA LEU A 427 27.16 3.88 2.63
C LEU A 427 28.42 3.02 2.49
N GLY A 428 28.49 1.89 3.18
CA GLY A 428 29.60 0.96 3.13
C GLY A 428 29.59 0.06 1.88
N PRO A 429 30.74 -0.54 1.52
CA PRO A 429 30.84 -1.46 0.39
C PRO A 429 29.94 -2.71 0.55
N ASN A 430 29.73 -3.17 1.77
CA ASN A 430 28.92 -4.34 2.12
C ASN A 430 27.57 -3.93 2.73
N GLY A 431 27.04 -2.76 2.37
CA GLY A 431 25.85 -2.18 2.99
C GLY A 431 24.58 -2.99 2.74
N CYS A 432 24.51 -3.76 1.67
CA CYS A 432 23.40 -4.63 1.33
C CYS A 432 23.89 -6.05 1.04
N ASP A 433 23.10 -7.03 1.46
CA ASP A 433 23.28 -8.43 1.07
C ASP A 433 22.69 -8.62 -0.34
N GLU A 434 23.51 -8.42 -1.37
CA GLU A 434 23.11 -8.51 -2.78
C GLU A 434 22.73 -9.95 -3.19
N GLU A 435 23.10 -10.93 -2.37
CA GLU A 435 22.83 -12.35 -2.63
C GLU A 435 21.60 -12.89 -1.90
N VAL A 436 20.90 -12.04 -1.14
CA VAL A 436 19.75 -12.47 -0.32
C VAL A 436 18.70 -13.25 -1.10
N CYS A 437 18.47 -12.88 -2.36
CA CYS A 437 17.51 -13.54 -3.27
C CYS A 437 18.16 -14.47 -4.29
N ARG A 438 19.49 -14.65 -4.28
CA ARG A 438 20.13 -15.63 -5.18
C ARG A 438 19.92 -17.04 -4.68
N ASP A 439 19.51 -17.88 -5.57
CA ASP A 439 19.33 -19.31 -5.30
C ASP A 439 20.69 -19.98 -5.08
N GLN A 440 20.99 -20.42 -3.86
CA GLN A 440 22.22 -21.13 -3.56
C GLN A 440 22.28 -22.53 -4.20
N SER A 441 21.17 -23.04 -4.73
CA SER A 441 21.13 -24.35 -5.39
C SER A 441 21.96 -24.41 -6.68
N ARG A 442 22.28 -23.26 -7.29
CA ARG A 442 23.19 -23.18 -8.46
C ARG A 442 24.68 -23.12 -8.08
N ALA A 443 25.02 -22.83 -6.84
CA ALA A 443 26.42 -22.79 -6.39
C ALA A 443 26.97 -24.18 -5.99
N SER A 444 26.14 -25.18 -5.80
CA SER A 444 26.52 -26.58 -5.58
C SER A 444 26.57 -27.40 -6.87
N GLY A 445 26.50 -26.74 -8.02
CA GLY A 445 26.63 -27.35 -9.33
C GLY A 445 28.07 -27.77 -9.62
N VAL A 446 28.25 -29.06 -9.61
CA VAL A 446 29.36 -29.78 -10.26
C VAL A 446 30.70 -29.75 -9.52
N ARG A 447 30.77 -30.37 -8.36
CA ARG A 447 31.92 -31.25 -8.11
C ARG A 447 31.64 -32.57 -8.90
N SER A 448 32.07 -32.59 -10.12
CA SER A 448 32.19 -33.82 -10.88
C SER A 448 33.14 -34.76 -10.10
N VAL A 449 32.56 -35.71 -9.39
CA VAL A 449 33.29 -36.86 -8.88
C VAL A 449 33.67 -37.66 -10.12
N VAL A 450 34.89 -37.44 -10.61
CA VAL A 450 35.50 -38.33 -11.58
C VAL A 450 35.70 -39.67 -10.88
N TRP A 451 34.78 -40.61 -11.11
CA TRP A 451 35.01 -42.00 -10.77
C TRP A 451 36.08 -42.54 -11.72
N VAL A 452 37.32 -42.62 -11.22
CA VAL A 452 38.36 -43.42 -11.88
C VAL A 452 37.96 -44.87 -11.72
N VAL A 453 37.35 -45.43 -12.76
CA VAL A 453 37.12 -46.87 -12.85
C VAL A 453 38.48 -47.53 -13.15
N ALA A 454 39.14 -48.03 -12.12
CA ALA A 454 40.31 -48.87 -12.26
C ALA A 454 39.86 -50.20 -12.88
N LEU A 455 40.13 -50.40 -14.17
CA LEU A 455 40.00 -51.67 -14.86
C LEU A 455 41.04 -52.64 -14.30
N ILE A 456 40.62 -53.58 -13.49
CA ILE A 456 41.40 -54.75 -13.10
C ILE A 456 41.25 -55.82 -14.22
N PRO A 457 42.34 -56.28 -14.88
CA PRO A 457 42.23 -57.33 -15.85
C PRO A 457 42.06 -58.68 -15.13
N ILE A 458 40.91 -59.34 -15.29
CA ILE A 458 40.73 -60.74 -14.89
C ILE A 458 41.40 -61.64 -15.96
N ALA A 459 42.52 -62.19 -15.57
CA ALA A 459 43.20 -63.24 -16.35
C ALA A 459 42.36 -64.54 -16.31
N LEU A 460 41.89 -64.97 -17.47
CA LEU A 460 41.30 -66.25 -17.67
C LEU A 460 42.39 -67.32 -17.54
N ALA A 461 42.31 -68.13 -16.49
CA ALA A 461 43.02 -69.44 -16.44
C ALA A 461 42.06 -70.52 -16.91
N TYR A 462 42.39 -71.09 -18.05
CA TYR A 462 41.88 -72.37 -18.51
C TYR A 462 42.41 -73.49 -17.61
N LEU A 463 41.54 -74.36 -17.16
CA LEU A 463 41.89 -75.75 -16.94
C LEU A 463 40.71 -76.69 -17.20
N ARG A 464 40.97 -77.60 -18.12
CA ARG A 464 40.29 -78.82 -18.49
C ARG A 464 39.86 -79.69 -17.30
N VAL A 465 38.73 -80.26 -17.29
CA VAL A 465 38.37 -81.63 -17.65
C VAL A 465 36.88 -81.73 -17.87
#